data_19411af246c48ddf09204502ef4fc954
#
_entry.id   19411af246c48ddf09204502ef4fc954
#
_cell.length_a   1.000
_cell.length_b   1.000
_cell.length_c   1.000
_cell.angle_alpha   90.00
_cell.angle_beta   90.00
_cell.angle_gamma   90.00
#
_symmetry.space_group_name_H-M   'P 1'
#
loop_
_entity.id
_entity.type
_entity.pdbx_description
1 polymer ?
#
loop_
_entity_poly.entity_id
_entity_poly.type
_entity_poly.pdbx_seq_one_letter_code
_entity_poly.pdbx_strand_id
1 'polypeptide(L)'
;KYQPFYNVSLRDDKTYPYIEVTKEEFPRVALVRPREFNKGSVYYGPYTGVALIREALDIIRRIFPFRTCDPFPDKECLYYHIGLCGAPCIQKQTRQDYLKTIRRIQLILDGKKDILLRKLTQEMEESSRRRDFERAAGLRDQLRAIGALYSGTKDVNFFKEAEQLKRAFNLPDLPKRIETFDISHTMGRQSVGSMVSFFNGRPDKNHYRRFRIKTVDGID
;
A
#
# COMPACT_ATOMS: atom_id res chain seq x y z
N LYS A 1 -11.70 -2.15 26.68
CA LYS A 1 -11.64 -1.63 28.07
C LYS A 1 -11.68 -2.72 29.14
N TYR A 2 -11.94 -3.97 28.79
CA TYR A 2 -11.89 -5.10 29.70
C TYR A 2 -10.77 -6.02 29.27
N GLN A 3 -9.65 -6.00 29.99
CA GLN A 3 -8.58 -7.00 29.85
C GLN A 3 -8.93 -8.16 30.77
N PRO A 4 -9.19 -9.36 30.26
CA PRO A 4 -9.46 -10.52 31.10
C PRO A 4 -8.20 -10.90 31.88
N PHE A 5 -8.32 -11.08 33.19
CA PHE A 5 -7.24 -11.35 34.14
C PHE A 5 -6.46 -12.66 33.85
N TYR A 6 -7.08 -13.59 33.14
CA TYR A 6 -6.56 -14.95 32.90
C TYR A 6 -6.14 -15.24 31.45
N ASN A 7 -6.14 -14.27 30.54
CA ASN A 7 -5.80 -14.51 29.15
C ASN A 7 -4.40 -13.96 28.81
N VAL A 8 -3.39 -14.55 29.47
CA VAL A 8 -1.96 -14.15 29.30
C VAL A 8 -1.41 -14.57 27.94
N SER A 9 -1.98 -15.60 27.30
CA SER A 9 -1.48 -16.18 26.06
C SER A 9 -1.97 -15.49 24.77
N LEU A 10 -2.91 -14.53 24.86
CA LEU A 10 -3.48 -13.80 23.70
C LEU A 10 -3.18 -12.30 23.72
N ARG A 11 -2.15 -11.86 24.44
CA ARG A 11 -1.59 -10.52 24.19
C ARG A 11 -0.86 -10.56 22.88
N ASP A 12 -1.55 -10.19 21.80
CA ASP A 12 -0.90 -9.86 20.54
C ASP A 12 -0.23 -8.48 20.71
N ASP A 13 0.93 -8.47 21.38
CA ASP A 13 1.80 -7.30 21.51
C ASP A 13 2.50 -6.96 20.17
N LYS A 14 2.16 -7.69 19.11
CA LYS A 14 2.71 -7.45 17.77
C LYS A 14 2.01 -6.27 17.14
N THR A 15 2.61 -5.10 17.25
CA THR A 15 2.19 -3.95 16.46
C THR A 15 2.35 -4.26 14.97
N TYR A 16 1.32 -3.96 14.19
CA TYR A 16 1.37 -4.10 12.74
C TYR A 16 2.44 -3.20 12.12
N PRO A 17 3.12 -3.64 11.06
CA PRO A 17 4.05 -2.80 10.32
C PRO A 17 3.31 -1.71 9.54
N TYR A 18 3.94 -0.53 9.51
CA TYR A 18 3.54 0.64 8.74
C TYR A 18 4.72 1.16 7.93
N ILE A 19 4.43 1.80 6.80
CA ILE A 19 5.40 2.64 6.13
C ILE A 19 5.25 4.05 6.69
N GLU A 20 6.31 4.58 7.29
CA GLU A 20 6.38 5.94 7.78
C GLU A 20 7.08 6.83 6.77
N VAL A 21 6.50 8.00 6.49
CA VAL A 21 7.16 9.12 5.83
C VAL A 21 7.30 10.22 6.89
N THR A 22 8.54 10.47 7.33
CA THR A 22 8.81 11.39 8.43
C THR A 22 8.59 12.84 8.03
N LYS A 23 8.32 13.71 9.02
CA LYS A 23 8.24 15.16 8.83
C LYS A 23 9.58 15.80 9.18
N GLU A 24 10.51 15.67 8.26
CA GLU A 24 11.84 16.26 8.35
C GLU A 24 12.08 17.16 7.13
N GLU A 25 13.15 17.95 7.15
CA GLU A 25 13.56 18.75 5.97
C GLU A 25 13.74 17.86 4.74
N PHE A 26 14.36 16.71 4.93
CA PHE A 26 14.46 15.61 3.95
C PHE A 26 13.77 14.38 4.53
N PRO A 27 12.47 14.15 4.27
CA PRO A 27 11.72 13.03 4.85
C PRO A 27 12.35 11.66 4.57
N ARG A 28 12.36 10.79 5.57
CA ARG A 28 12.71 9.38 5.42
C ARG A 28 11.47 8.57 5.07
N VAL A 29 11.68 7.51 4.31
CA VAL A 29 10.66 6.47 4.12
C VAL A 29 11.19 5.20 4.78
N ALA A 30 10.48 4.72 5.79
CA ALA A 30 10.91 3.58 6.59
C ALA A 30 9.75 2.63 6.90
N LEU A 31 10.07 1.33 7.02
CA LEU A 31 9.14 0.35 7.56
C LEU A 31 9.30 0.31 9.07
N VAL A 32 8.24 0.67 9.79
CA VAL A 32 8.23 0.80 11.25
C VAL A 32 7.11 -0.01 11.89
N ARG A 33 7.27 -0.30 13.17
CA ARG A 33 6.21 -0.86 14.04
C ARG A 33 6.02 0.09 15.23
N PRO A 34 5.29 1.20 15.03
CA PRO A 34 5.17 2.21 16.07
C PRO A 34 4.28 1.69 17.20
N ARG A 35 4.73 1.88 18.44
CA ARG A 35 3.85 1.79 19.63
C ARG A 35 3.01 3.04 19.77
N GLU A 36 3.58 4.18 19.39
CA GLU A 36 2.95 5.50 19.33
C GLU A 36 3.26 6.16 17.99
N PHE A 37 2.28 6.85 17.42
CA PHE A 37 2.44 7.55 16.15
C PHE A 37 3.02 8.94 16.37
N ASN A 38 4.11 9.27 15.70
CA ASN A 38 4.71 10.59 15.75
C ASN A 38 3.80 11.64 15.13
N LYS A 39 3.50 12.70 15.87
CA LYS A 39 2.70 13.82 15.36
C LYS A 39 3.45 14.50 14.22
N GLY A 40 2.88 14.41 13.02
CA GLY A 40 3.42 15.05 11.82
C GLY A 40 4.03 14.11 10.79
N SER A 41 4.44 12.89 11.14
CA SER A 41 4.75 11.84 10.17
C SER A 41 3.46 11.32 9.51
N VAL A 42 3.58 10.86 8.26
CA VAL A 42 2.48 10.20 7.55
C VAL A 42 2.71 8.70 7.59
N TYR A 43 1.68 7.95 7.98
CA TYR A 43 1.73 6.49 8.09
C TYR A 43 0.81 5.83 7.10
N TYR A 44 1.32 4.82 6.43
CA TYR A 44 0.58 3.97 5.49
C TYR A 44 0.51 2.54 6.05
N GLY A 45 -0.68 1.98 6.08
CA GLY A 45 -0.93 0.66 6.68
C GLY A 45 -2.21 0.64 7.52
N PRO A 46 -2.42 -0.33 8.43
CA PRO A 46 -1.49 -1.43 8.77
C PRO A 46 -1.34 -2.49 7.67
N TYR A 47 -0.18 -3.12 7.64
CA TYR A 47 0.10 -4.20 6.71
C TYR A 47 0.28 -5.53 7.44
N THR A 48 0.01 -6.65 6.78
CA THR A 48 0.15 -7.99 7.36
C THR A 48 1.45 -8.71 6.95
N GLY A 49 1.98 -8.38 5.76
CA GLY A 49 3.14 -9.07 5.17
C GLY A 49 4.39 -8.21 5.11
N VAL A 50 5.30 -8.32 6.09
CA VAL A 50 6.55 -7.52 6.16
C VAL A 50 7.47 -7.76 4.95
N ALA A 51 7.61 -9.02 4.51
CA ALA A 51 8.50 -9.38 3.41
C ALA A 51 8.07 -8.70 2.10
N LEU A 52 6.77 -8.79 1.76
CA LEU A 52 6.22 -8.18 0.55
C LEU A 52 6.37 -6.65 0.54
N ILE A 53 6.23 -6.02 1.71
CA ILE A 53 6.37 -4.56 1.81
C ILE A 53 7.81 -4.11 1.66
N ARG A 54 8.76 -4.87 2.21
CA ARG A 54 10.20 -4.58 1.99
C ARG A 54 10.53 -4.68 0.51
N GLU A 55 10.11 -5.74 -0.15
CA GLU A 55 10.30 -5.91 -1.59
C GLU A 55 9.67 -4.76 -2.39
N ALA A 56 8.45 -4.37 -2.07
CA ALA A 56 7.79 -3.24 -2.70
C ALA A 56 8.54 -1.91 -2.48
N LEU A 57 9.02 -1.65 -1.25
CA LEU A 57 9.83 -0.47 -0.95
C LEU A 57 11.18 -0.49 -1.68
N ASP A 58 11.81 -1.65 -1.82
CA ASP A 58 13.05 -1.81 -2.59
C ASP A 58 12.84 -1.50 -4.07
N ILE A 59 11.73 -1.95 -4.66
CA ILE A 59 11.36 -1.61 -6.04
C ILE A 59 11.07 -0.11 -6.17
N ILE A 60 10.26 0.46 -5.26
CA ILE A 60 9.96 1.89 -5.25
C ILE A 60 11.24 2.71 -5.14
N ARG A 61 12.21 2.28 -4.32
CA ARG A 61 13.47 2.96 -4.11
C ARG A 61 14.37 2.98 -5.35
N ARG A 62 14.32 1.93 -6.17
CA ARG A 62 15.02 1.90 -7.47
C ARG A 62 14.45 2.89 -8.47
N ILE A 63 13.13 3.12 -8.42
CA ILE A 63 12.44 4.07 -9.30
C ILE A 63 12.57 5.50 -8.79
N PHE A 64 12.44 5.68 -7.49
CA PHE A 64 12.46 6.95 -6.77
C PHE A 64 13.44 6.87 -5.62
N PRO A 65 14.73 7.19 -5.83
CA PRO A 65 15.75 7.12 -4.79
C PRO A 65 15.42 8.00 -3.59
N PHE A 66 15.43 7.42 -2.38
CA PHE A 66 15.16 8.14 -1.13
C PHE A 66 16.08 7.69 0.00
N ARG A 67 16.26 8.55 0.99
CA ARG A 67 17.08 8.24 2.16
C ARG A 67 16.34 7.36 3.18
N THR A 68 17.12 6.54 3.88
CA THR A 68 16.68 5.74 5.01
C THR A 68 17.54 5.94 6.25
N CYS A 69 18.64 6.72 6.08
CA CYS A 69 19.63 6.94 7.15
C CYS A 69 19.07 7.79 8.30
N ASP A 70 19.52 7.45 9.50
CA ASP A 70 19.33 8.16 10.74
C ASP A 70 20.51 7.83 11.66
N PRO A 71 21.30 8.80 12.12
CA PRO A 71 21.23 10.24 11.79
C PRO A 71 21.62 10.57 10.35
N PHE A 72 21.54 11.87 10.00
CA PHE A 72 21.96 12.37 8.69
C PHE A 72 23.49 12.30 8.58
N PRO A 73 24.06 11.52 7.66
CA PRO A 73 25.50 11.34 7.60
C PRO A 73 26.20 12.54 6.93
N ASP A 74 27.45 12.77 7.30
CA ASP A 74 28.29 13.84 6.74
C ASP A 74 29.08 13.40 5.50
N LYS A 75 28.94 12.13 5.10
CA LYS A 75 29.71 11.52 4.02
C LYS A 75 28.79 10.79 3.04
N GLU A 76 29.29 10.61 1.82
CA GLU A 76 28.67 9.74 0.82
C GLU A 76 28.54 8.31 1.37
N CYS A 77 27.36 7.74 1.24
CA CYS A 77 27.09 6.37 1.70
C CYS A 77 26.95 5.43 0.50
N LEU A 78 27.01 4.12 0.76
CA LEU A 78 26.84 3.09 -0.25
C LEU A 78 25.57 3.31 -1.10
N TYR A 79 24.47 3.71 -0.50
CA TYR A 79 23.20 3.90 -1.22
C TYR A 79 23.25 5.01 -2.26
N TYR A 80 24.11 6.01 -2.08
CA TYR A 80 24.36 7.02 -3.10
C TYR A 80 25.10 6.40 -4.30
N HIS A 81 26.18 5.66 -4.03
CA HIS A 81 27.01 5.06 -5.09
C HIS A 81 26.26 4.03 -5.93
N ILE A 82 25.27 3.33 -5.34
CA ILE A 82 24.42 2.37 -6.07
C ILE A 82 23.11 2.97 -6.59
N GLY A 83 22.96 4.30 -6.54
CA GLY A 83 21.82 5.02 -7.13
C GLY A 83 20.50 4.90 -6.36
N LEU A 84 20.51 4.43 -5.11
CA LEU A 84 19.31 4.27 -4.28
C LEU A 84 19.01 5.46 -3.36
N CYS A 85 19.84 6.51 -3.40
CA CYS A 85 19.68 7.75 -2.66
C CYS A 85 20.30 8.91 -3.45
N GLY A 86 19.64 10.06 -3.48
CA GLY A 86 20.16 11.28 -4.15
C GLY A 86 21.17 12.05 -3.31
N ALA A 87 21.63 11.51 -2.17
CA ALA A 87 22.57 12.11 -1.23
C ALA A 87 22.24 13.57 -0.83
N PRO A 88 21.04 13.83 -0.29
CA PRO A 88 20.70 15.17 0.21
C PRO A 88 21.59 15.59 1.40
N CYS A 89 22.20 14.62 2.11
CA CYS A 89 23.10 14.86 3.24
C CYS A 89 24.36 15.65 2.85
N ILE A 90 24.84 15.50 1.64
CA ILE A 90 26.01 16.21 1.08
C ILE A 90 25.61 17.19 -0.04
N GLN A 91 24.34 17.62 -0.05
CA GLN A 91 23.80 18.63 -0.98
C GLN A 91 23.88 18.26 -2.48
N LYS A 92 24.02 16.96 -2.83
CA LYS A 92 23.98 16.50 -4.23
C LYS A 92 22.58 16.58 -4.83
N GLN A 93 21.54 16.58 -4.00
CA GLN A 93 20.15 16.75 -4.42
C GLN A 93 19.53 17.94 -3.70
N THR A 94 18.84 18.82 -4.44
CA THR A 94 18.13 19.95 -3.86
C THR A 94 16.94 19.49 -3.02
N ARG A 95 16.59 20.28 -2.01
CA ARG A 95 15.40 20.02 -1.19
C ARG A 95 14.13 19.91 -2.05
N GLN A 96 13.99 20.77 -3.05
CA GLN A 96 12.81 20.81 -3.92
C GLN A 96 12.67 19.50 -4.71
N ASP A 97 13.76 19.01 -5.33
CA ASP A 97 13.75 17.79 -6.11
C ASP A 97 13.55 16.55 -5.23
N TYR A 98 14.15 16.57 -4.03
CA TYR A 98 13.92 15.52 -3.05
C TYR A 98 12.44 15.43 -2.63
N LEU A 99 11.81 16.57 -2.30
CA LEU A 99 10.39 16.61 -1.91
C LEU A 99 9.45 16.22 -3.07
N LYS A 100 9.83 16.50 -4.34
CA LYS A 100 9.09 15.97 -5.49
C LYS A 100 9.14 14.43 -5.52
N THR A 101 10.31 13.86 -5.27
CA THR A 101 10.49 12.40 -5.17
C THR A 101 9.60 11.81 -4.06
N ILE A 102 9.61 12.40 -2.87
CA ILE A 102 8.75 11.95 -1.75
C ILE A 102 7.27 12.03 -2.11
N ARG A 103 6.80 13.12 -2.73
CA ARG A 103 5.40 13.24 -3.19
C ARG A 103 5.01 12.17 -4.20
N ARG A 104 5.91 11.76 -5.09
CA ARG A 104 5.69 10.66 -6.04
C ARG A 104 5.53 9.32 -5.33
N ILE A 105 6.38 9.06 -4.33
CA ILE A 105 6.28 7.89 -3.46
C ILE A 105 4.93 7.89 -2.72
N GLN A 106 4.53 9.01 -2.14
CA GLN A 106 3.23 9.13 -1.46
C GLN A 106 2.06 8.84 -2.40
N LEU A 107 2.10 9.30 -3.66
CA LEU A 107 1.07 8.97 -4.66
C LEU A 107 0.98 7.46 -4.93
N ILE A 108 2.11 6.74 -4.91
CA ILE A 108 2.10 5.28 -5.02
C ILE A 108 1.44 4.66 -3.79
N LEU A 109 1.85 5.08 -2.60
CA LEU A 109 1.33 4.54 -1.33
C LEU A 109 -0.15 4.86 -1.11
N ASP A 110 -0.62 5.98 -1.64
CA ASP A 110 -2.05 6.37 -1.68
C ASP A 110 -2.86 5.58 -2.73
N GLY A 111 -2.23 4.77 -3.57
CA GLY A 111 -2.88 4.11 -4.70
C GLY A 111 -3.27 5.05 -5.86
N LYS A 112 -2.75 6.27 -5.89
CA LYS A 112 -3.06 7.30 -6.89
C LYS A 112 -2.16 7.19 -8.14
N LYS A 113 -2.06 5.97 -8.68
CA LYS A 113 -1.24 5.63 -9.85
C LYS A 113 -1.50 6.55 -11.04
N ASP A 114 -2.77 6.75 -11.40
CA ASP A 114 -3.12 7.50 -12.62
C ASP A 114 -2.70 8.97 -12.53
N ILE A 115 -2.75 9.56 -11.33
CA ILE A 115 -2.28 10.92 -11.10
C ILE A 115 -0.76 10.99 -11.28
N LEU A 116 -0.03 10.00 -10.75
CA LEU A 116 1.41 9.92 -10.88
C LEU A 116 1.83 9.75 -12.34
N LEU A 117 1.22 8.81 -13.06
CA LEU A 117 1.53 8.56 -14.47
C LEU A 117 1.28 9.81 -15.33
N ARG A 118 0.14 10.48 -15.16
CA ARG A 118 -0.15 11.74 -15.88
C ARG A 118 0.91 12.81 -15.63
N LYS A 119 1.30 13.03 -14.37
CA LYS A 119 2.33 14.02 -14.01
C LYS A 119 3.68 13.70 -14.65
N LEU A 120 4.12 12.43 -14.56
CA LEU A 120 5.39 12.01 -15.15
C LEU A 120 5.38 12.12 -16.69
N THR A 121 4.28 11.78 -17.34
CA THR A 121 4.12 11.93 -18.80
C THR A 121 4.21 13.40 -19.20
N GLN A 122 3.51 14.29 -18.50
CA GLN A 122 3.58 15.72 -18.75
C GLN A 122 5.00 16.27 -18.57
N GLU A 123 5.68 15.91 -17.48
CA GLU A 123 7.06 16.34 -17.22
C GLU A 123 8.02 15.80 -18.29
N MET A 124 7.82 14.57 -18.77
CA MET A 124 8.60 13.97 -19.86
C MET A 124 8.43 14.75 -21.17
N GLU A 125 7.20 15.08 -21.54
CA GLU A 125 6.91 15.85 -22.74
C GLU A 125 7.46 17.27 -22.67
N GLU A 126 7.36 17.93 -21.51
CA GLU A 126 7.94 19.25 -21.27
C GLU A 126 9.48 19.22 -21.38
N SER A 127 10.13 18.20 -20.81
CA SER A 127 11.58 18.02 -20.91
C SER A 127 12.00 17.78 -22.36
N SER A 128 11.25 16.96 -23.10
CA SER A 128 11.49 16.72 -24.53
C SER A 128 11.36 17.99 -25.36
N ARG A 129 10.32 18.79 -25.11
CA ARG A 129 10.13 20.10 -25.80
C ARG A 129 11.26 21.08 -25.53
N ARG A 130 11.84 21.06 -24.30
CA ARG A 130 13.01 21.86 -23.94
C ARG A 130 14.33 21.27 -24.42
N ARG A 131 14.30 20.14 -25.14
CA ARG A 131 15.45 19.37 -25.61
C ARG A 131 16.35 18.84 -24.49
N ASP A 132 15.80 18.69 -23.28
CA ASP A 132 16.47 18.01 -22.16
C ASP A 132 16.18 16.50 -22.27
N PHE A 133 16.88 15.86 -23.20
CA PHE A 133 16.64 14.47 -23.57
C PHE A 133 17.06 13.49 -22.48
N GLU A 134 18.08 13.82 -21.68
CA GLU A 134 18.52 12.98 -20.57
C GLU A 134 17.43 12.89 -19.50
N ARG A 135 16.85 14.03 -19.13
CA ARG A 135 15.75 14.09 -18.19
C ARG A 135 14.49 13.41 -18.74
N ALA A 136 14.16 13.61 -20.01
CA ALA A 136 13.04 12.93 -20.64
C ALA A 136 13.23 11.41 -20.67
N ALA A 137 14.44 10.92 -20.95
CA ALA A 137 14.76 9.49 -20.91
C ALA A 137 14.60 8.91 -19.50
N GLY A 138 15.10 9.59 -18.46
CA GLY A 138 14.92 9.18 -17.06
C GLY A 138 13.44 9.08 -16.66
N LEU A 139 12.62 10.06 -17.07
CA LEU A 139 11.18 10.05 -16.81
C LEU A 139 10.45 8.91 -17.57
N ARG A 140 10.84 8.63 -18.81
CA ARG A 140 10.34 7.47 -19.58
C ARG A 140 10.64 6.16 -18.86
N ASP A 141 11.86 6.02 -18.36
CA ASP A 141 12.29 4.80 -17.66
C ASP A 141 11.55 4.63 -16.33
N GLN A 142 11.27 5.72 -15.60
CA GLN A 142 10.39 5.70 -14.44
C GLN A 142 8.96 5.26 -14.80
N LEU A 143 8.38 5.79 -15.88
CA LEU A 143 7.05 5.38 -16.37
C LEU A 143 7.01 3.88 -16.70
N ARG A 144 8.04 3.34 -17.37
CA ARG A 144 8.16 1.91 -17.67
C ARG A 144 8.24 1.08 -16.38
N ALA A 145 9.08 1.50 -15.44
CA ALA A 145 9.27 0.79 -14.18
C ALA A 145 7.99 0.78 -13.33
N ILE A 146 7.25 1.90 -13.28
CA ILE A 146 5.94 1.95 -12.62
C ILE A 146 4.95 1.04 -13.35
N GLY A 147 4.92 1.05 -14.68
CA GLY A 147 4.10 0.14 -15.47
C GLY A 147 4.38 -1.32 -15.13
N ALA A 148 5.65 -1.72 -15.05
CA ALA A 148 6.07 -3.07 -14.67
C ALA A 148 5.71 -3.42 -13.22
N LEU A 149 5.88 -2.48 -12.28
CA LEU A 149 5.50 -2.66 -10.87
C LEU A 149 4.01 -3.00 -10.75
N TYR A 150 3.17 -2.29 -11.47
CA TYR A 150 1.71 -2.53 -11.43
C TYR A 150 1.25 -3.69 -12.33
N SER A 151 2.04 -4.07 -13.34
CA SER A 151 1.77 -5.28 -14.14
C SER A 151 2.20 -6.56 -13.42
N GLY A 152 3.24 -6.48 -12.59
CA GLY A 152 3.73 -7.58 -11.74
C GLY A 152 2.88 -7.77 -10.48
N THR A 153 2.34 -6.71 -9.89
CA THR A 153 1.16 -6.83 -9.05
C THR A 153 0.06 -7.24 -10.00
N LYS A 154 -0.46 -8.46 -9.87
CA LYS A 154 -1.74 -8.81 -10.46
C LYS A 154 -2.66 -7.64 -10.15
N ASP A 155 -2.89 -6.74 -11.12
CA ASP A 155 -4.11 -5.95 -11.11
C ASP A 155 -5.15 -7.02 -10.90
N VAL A 156 -5.75 -7.02 -9.71
CA VAL A 156 -6.87 -7.90 -9.42
C VAL A 156 -7.84 -7.54 -10.51
N ASN A 157 -7.76 -8.28 -11.61
CA ASN A 157 -8.58 -8.01 -12.77
C ASN A 157 -9.93 -8.61 -12.41
N PHE A 158 -10.66 -7.84 -11.61
CA PHE A 158 -11.99 -8.21 -11.10
C PHE A 158 -12.90 -8.77 -12.20
N PHE A 159 -12.64 -8.36 -13.44
CA PHE A 159 -13.35 -8.91 -14.59
C PHE A 159 -12.91 -10.34 -14.88
N LYS A 160 -11.60 -10.66 -14.88
CA LYS A 160 -11.10 -12.03 -15.04
C LYS A 160 -11.51 -12.92 -13.88
N GLU A 161 -11.51 -12.41 -12.66
CA GLU A 161 -11.96 -13.15 -11.48
C GLU A 161 -13.47 -13.44 -11.57
N ALA A 162 -14.27 -12.44 -11.97
CA ALA A 162 -15.71 -12.63 -12.21
C ALA A 162 -15.98 -13.64 -13.35
N GLU A 163 -15.17 -13.64 -14.42
CA GLU A 163 -15.25 -14.66 -15.48
C GLU A 163 -14.89 -16.07 -14.97
N GLN A 164 -13.86 -16.18 -14.12
CA GLN A 164 -13.48 -17.44 -13.51
C GLN A 164 -14.59 -17.97 -12.61
N LEU A 165 -15.19 -17.10 -11.78
CA LEU A 165 -16.36 -17.44 -10.96
C LEU A 165 -17.55 -17.85 -11.82
N LYS A 166 -17.85 -17.12 -12.89
CA LYS A 166 -18.91 -17.48 -13.84
C LYS A 166 -18.71 -18.91 -14.38
N ARG A 167 -17.49 -19.24 -14.80
CA ARG A 167 -17.15 -20.57 -15.32
C ARG A 167 -17.20 -21.64 -14.23
N ALA A 168 -16.61 -21.37 -13.05
CA ALA A 168 -16.52 -22.34 -11.96
C ALA A 168 -17.90 -22.73 -11.41
N PHE A 169 -18.83 -21.79 -11.36
CA PHE A 169 -20.20 -21.97 -10.85
C PHE A 169 -21.25 -22.09 -11.95
N ASN A 170 -20.83 -22.12 -13.22
CA ASN A 170 -21.72 -22.19 -14.38
C ASN A 170 -22.85 -21.17 -14.36
N LEU A 171 -22.50 -19.91 -13.98
CA LEU A 171 -23.47 -18.83 -13.89
C LEU A 171 -23.88 -18.34 -15.29
N PRO A 172 -25.17 -17.95 -15.49
CA PRO A 172 -25.64 -17.44 -16.78
C PRO A 172 -24.95 -16.12 -17.15
N ASP A 173 -24.70 -15.26 -16.15
CA ASP A 173 -24.11 -13.92 -16.32
C ASP A 173 -22.90 -13.71 -15.42
N LEU A 174 -22.13 -12.64 -15.70
CA LEU A 174 -21.05 -12.21 -14.83
C LEU A 174 -21.60 -11.73 -13.47
N PRO A 175 -21.09 -12.23 -12.34
CA PRO A 175 -21.56 -11.81 -11.03
C PRO A 175 -21.17 -10.34 -10.78
N LYS A 176 -22.17 -9.46 -10.75
CA LYS A 176 -21.96 -8.03 -10.41
C LYS A 176 -21.85 -7.81 -8.92
N ARG A 177 -22.58 -8.61 -8.13
CA ARG A 177 -22.58 -8.56 -6.66
C ARG A 177 -22.29 -9.95 -6.11
N ILE A 178 -21.40 -10.00 -5.13
CA ILE A 178 -21.06 -11.23 -4.40
C ILE A 178 -21.26 -10.91 -2.93
N GLU A 179 -22.06 -11.71 -2.25
CA GLU A 179 -22.29 -11.59 -0.81
C GLU A 179 -21.81 -12.87 -0.14
N THR A 180 -21.03 -12.71 0.91
CA THR A 180 -20.49 -13.82 1.68
C THR A 180 -20.96 -13.70 3.11
N PHE A 181 -21.47 -14.80 3.65
CA PHE A 181 -21.96 -14.88 5.01
C PHE A 181 -21.02 -15.76 5.84
N ASP A 182 -20.72 -15.28 7.03
CA ASP A 182 -20.01 -16.04 8.04
C ASP A 182 -20.89 -16.10 9.30
N ILE A 183 -21.07 -17.31 9.85
CA ILE A 183 -21.87 -17.53 11.04
C ILE A 183 -20.93 -17.91 12.17
N SER A 184 -20.96 -17.13 13.22
CA SER A 184 -20.17 -17.37 14.43
C SER A 184 -21.09 -17.54 15.64
N HIS A 185 -20.77 -18.48 16.51
CA HIS A 185 -21.52 -18.71 17.75
C HIS A 185 -20.57 -18.88 18.94
N THR A 186 -21.03 -18.49 20.12
CA THR A 186 -20.28 -18.69 21.37
C THR A 186 -20.87 -19.85 22.10
N MET A 187 -20.23 -21.02 22.10
CA MET A 187 -20.67 -22.26 22.80
C MET A 187 -22.14 -22.63 22.50
N GLY A 188 -22.58 -22.55 21.24
CA GLY A 188 -23.94 -22.87 20.83
C GLY A 188 -25.01 -21.85 21.23
N ARG A 189 -24.61 -20.69 21.77
CA ARG A 189 -25.48 -19.58 22.13
C ARG A 189 -25.09 -18.30 21.43
N GLN A 190 -26.08 -17.40 21.24
CA GLN A 190 -25.87 -16.07 20.64
C GLN A 190 -25.23 -16.12 19.23
N SER A 191 -25.81 -16.88 18.33
CA SER A 191 -25.39 -16.97 16.96
C SER A 191 -25.51 -15.63 16.24
N VAL A 192 -24.42 -15.20 15.61
CA VAL A 192 -24.32 -13.94 14.85
C VAL A 192 -23.89 -14.27 13.43
N GLY A 193 -24.61 -13.75 12.45
CA GLY A 193 -24.20 -13.78 11.04
C GLY A 193 -23.56 -12.46 10.66
N SER A 194 -22.42 -12.49 10.01
CA SER A 194 -21.83 -11.35 9.34
C SER A 194 -21.90 -11.51 7.83
N MET A 195 -22.25 -10.43 7.15
CA MET A 195 -22.30 -10.38 5.69
C MET A 195 -21.32 -9.35 5.17
N VAL A 196 -20.46 -9.76 4.26
CA VAL A 196 -19.63 -8.86 3.46
C VAL A 196 -20.14 -8.85 2.02
N SER A 197 -20.09 -7.69 1.39
CA SER A 197 -20.56 -7.48 0.03
C SER A 197 -19.44 -6.97 -0.86
N PHE A 198 -19.37 -7.49 -2.07
CA PHE A 198 -18.51 -7.01 -3.13
C PHE A 198 -19.37 -6.58 -4.31
N PHE A 199 -19.07 -5.44 -4.89
CA PHE A 199 -19.72 -4.95 -6.10
C PHE A 199 -18.69 -4.73 -7.20
N ASN A 200 -18.90 -5.34 -8.36
CA ASN A 200 -17.94 -5.38 -9.47
C ASN A 200 -16.52 -5.77 -8.99
N GLY A 201 -16.42 -6.79 -8.11
CA GLY A 201 -15.18 -7.29 -7.57
C GLY A 201 -14.53 -6.43 -6.48
N ARG A 202 -15.10 -5.29 -6.09
CA ARG A 202 -14.57 -4.40 -5.05
C ARG A 202 -15.38 -4.48 -3.76
N PRO A 203 -14.74 -4.42 -2.59
CA PRO A 203 -15.45 -4.39 -1.31
C PRO A 203 -16.45 -3.23 -1.25
N ASP A 204 -17.73 -3.56 -1.05
CA ASP A 204 -18.83 -2.60 -0.91
C ASP A 204 -19.23 -2.49 0.57
N LYS A 205 -18.43 -1.73 1.32
CA LYS A 205 -18.56 -1.61 2.78
C LYS A 205 -19.90 -1.03 3.23
N ASN A 206 -20.59 -0.28 2.37
CA ASN A 206 -21.90 0.30 2.67
C ASN A 206 -22.99 -0.76 2.79
N HIS A 207 -22.76 -1.93 2.22
CA HIS A 207 -23.66 -3.07 2.23
C HIS A 207 -23.25 -4.17 3.22
N TYR A 208 -22.22 -3.96 4.03
CA TYR A 208 -21.89 -4.88 5.13
C TYR A 208 -22.97 -4.89 6.18
N ARG A 209 -23.37 -6.08 6.64
CA ARG A 209 -24.44 -6.26 7.62
C ARG A 209 -24.02 -7.26 8.71
N ARG A 210 -24.61 -7.10 9.88
CA ARG A 210 -24.55 -8.05 10.99
C ARG A 210 -25.96 -8.45 11.37
N PHE A 211 -26.18 -9.72 11.53
CA PHE A 211 -27.47 -10.32 11.86
C PHE A 211 -27.36 -11.05 13.18
N ARG A 212 -28.32 -10.85 14.08
CA ARG A 212 -28.49 -11.70 15.22
C ARG A 212 -29.44 -12.84 14.84
N ILE A 213 -28.99 -14.07 14.92
CA ILE A 213 -29.77 -15.26 14.58
C ILE A 213 -30.60 -15.61 15.82
N LYS A 214 -31.94 -15.64 15.68
CA LYS A 214 -32.86 -15.86 16.80
C LYS A 214 -33.54 -17.22 16.77
N THR A 215 -33.48 -17.93 15.66
CA THR A 215 -34.36 -19.07 15.37
C THR A 215 -33.67 -20.43 15.30
N VAL A 216 -32.37 -20.49 15.54
CA VAL A 216 -31.61 -21.75 15.53
C VAL A 216 -30.96 -21.95 16.87
N ASP A 217 -31.38 -23.03 17.55
CA ASP A 217 -30.70 -23.56 18.74
C ASP A 217 -29.86 -24.77 18.29
N GLY A 218 -28.56 -24.71 18.49
CA GLY A 218 -27.66 -25.82 18.20
C GLY A 218 -26.34 -25.37 17.53
N ILE A 219 -25.43 -26.33 17.41
CA ILE A 219 -24.13 -26.20 16.72
C ILE A 219 -24.32 -26.83 15.33
N ASP A 220 -24.00 -26.09 14.28
CA ASP A 220 -23.82 -26.66 12.95
C ASP A 220 -22.55 -27.49 12.88
#